data_ccbc3b75ef5c1c4438dd1d1df6708f08
#
_entry.id   ccbc3b75ef5c1c4438dd1d1df6708f08
#
_cell.length_a   1.000
_cell.length_b   1.000
_cell.length_c   1.000
_cell.angle_alpha   90.00
_cell.angle_beta   90.00
_cell.angle_gamma   90.00
#
_symmetry.space_group_name_H-M   'P 1'
#
loop_
_entity.id
_entity.type
_entity.pdbx_description
1 polymer ?
#
loop_
_entity_poly.entity_id
_entity_poly.type
_entity_poly.pdbx_seq_one_letter_code
_entity_poly.pdbx_strand_id
1 'polypeptide(L)'
;MTAEQKNRIAEIDSQIASLMKEKETINPYSNLKSFSNKNFGEAWSEPHILARCPSFTKVDSKGYDFISDGLGKVEVKSCRLPATTVNQCHPNDCDYFLFALYDCDECEDHLYLVPSENFMEFSPTVQHDRGESGCYSMSLKTKKRQELLKQYKVSYDELELRAANN
;
A
#
# COMPACT_ATOMS: atom_id res chain seq x y z
N MET A 1 -16.71 41.33 -4.04
CA MET A 1 -17.37 40.42 -3.09
C MET A 1 -17.77 41.23 -1.85
N THR A 2 -19.08 41.17 -1.51
CA THR A 2 -19.63 41.89 -0.36
C THR A 2 -19.27 41.19 0.97
N ALA A 3 -19.43 41.86 2.11
CA ALA A 3 -19.21 41.28 3.44
C ALA A 3 -20.16 40.07 3.65
N GLU A 4 -21.40 40.18 3.22
CA GLU A 4 -22.40 39.10 3.30
C GLU A 4 -21.97 37.84 2.51
N GLN A 5 -21.45 38.04 1.29
CA GLN A 5 -20.93 36.92 0.48
C GLN A 5 -19.72 36.25 1.15
N LYS A 6 -18.83 37.03 1.80
CA LYS A 6 -17.69 36.47 2.53
C LYS A 6 -18.15 35.64 3.73
N ASN A 7 -19.12 36.14 4.50
CA ASN A 7 -19.68 35.41 5.65
C ASN A 7 -20.35 34.12 5.20
N ARG A 8 -21.10 34.16 4.10
CA ARG A 8 -21.78 32.96 3.57
C ARG A 8 -20.77 31.90 3.10
N ILE A 9 -19.65 32.32 2.49
CA ILE A 9 -18.56 31.39 2.12
C ILE A 9 -17.97 30.74 3.37
N ALA A 10 -17.67 31.52 4.41
CA ALA A 10 -17.11 30.98 5.65
C ALA A 10 -18.04 29.96 6.35
N GLU A 11 -19.35 30.22 6.31
CA GLU A 11 -20.35 29.26 6.81
C GLU A 11 -20.33 27.95 5.99
N ILE A 12 -20.28 28.04 4.67
CA ILE A 12 -20.22 26.88 3.78
C ILE A 12 -18.93 26.10 4.04
N ASP A 13 -17.79 26.77 4.14
CA ASP A 13 -16.50 26.11 4.42
C ASP A 13 -16.53 25.35 5.76
N SER A 14 -17.16 25.96 6.79
CA SER A 14 -17.34 25.30 8.08
C SER A 14 -18.23 24.05 7.99
N GLN A 15 -19.31 24.11 7.21
CA GLN A 15 -20.19 22.95 6.99
C GLN A 15 -19.45 21.85 6.23
N ILE A 16 -18.69 22.19 5.19
CA ILE A 16 -17.87 21.24 4.42
C ILE A 16 -16.87 20.53 5.35
N ALA A 17 -16.16 21.28 6.20
CA ALA A 17 -15.20 20.72 7.15
C ALA A 17 -15.86 19.75 8.13
N SER A 18 -17.05 20.07 8.63
CA SER A 18 -17.84 19.20 9.52
C SER A 18 -18.26 17.90 8.81
N LEU A 19 -18.77 17.99 7.59
CA LEU A 19 -19.20 16.84 6.80
C LEU A 19 -18.01 15.95 6.40
N MET A 20 -16.85 16.53 6.11
CA MET A 20 -15.63 15.79 5.84
C MET A 20 -15.19 14.98 7.06
N LYS A 21 -15.24 15.58 8.26
CA LYS A 21 -14.91 14.88 9.51
C LYS A 21 -15.90 13.75 9.82
N GLU A 22 -17.19 13.96 9.60
CA GLU A 22 -18.20 12.92 9.73
C GLU A 22 -17.95 11.77 8.75
N LYS A 23 -17.65 12.08 7.49
CA LYS A 23 -17.30 11.10 6.48
C LYS A 23 -16.08 10.27 6.86
N GLU A 24 -15.04 10.88 7.44
CA GLU A 24 -13.85 10.16 7.94
C GLU A 24 -14.20 9.22 9.11
N THR A 25 -15.17 9.60 9.95
CA THR A 25 -15.64 8.75 11.05
C THR A 25 -16.39 7.52 10.52
N ILE A 26 -17.20 7.69 9.47
CA ILE A 26 -17.94 6.61 8.82
C ILE A 26 -17.02 5.71 8.00
N ASN A 27 -16.14 6.31 7.23
CA ASN A 27 -15.18 5.61 6.37
C ASN A 27 -13.78 6.22 6.54
N PRO A 28 -12.92 5.64 7.41
CA PRO A 28 -11.55 6.10 7.64
C PRO A 28 -10.70 6.17 6.37
N TYR A 29 -11.06 5.40 5.33
CA TYR A 29 -10.34 5.37 4.05
C TYR A 29 -10.89 6.36 3.02
N SER A 30 -11.91 7.14 3.37
CA SER A 30 -12.56 8.08 2.44
C SER A 30 -11.60 9.09 1.81
N ASN A 31 -10.55 9.46 2.53
CA ASN A 31 -9.53 10.43 2.08
C ASN A 31 -8.38 9.79 1.29
N LEU A 32 -8.25 8.46 1.27
CA LEU A 32 -7.15 7.80 0.58
C LEU A 32 -7.17 8.06 -0.93
N LYS A 33 -8.36 8.29 -1.50
CA LYS A 33 -8.52 8.63 -2.93
C LYS A 33 -7.88 9.99 -3.30
N SER A 34 -7.62 10.86 -2.32
CA SER A 34 -6.99 12.17 -2.54
C SER A 34 -5.46 12.10 -2.69
N PHE A 35 -4.82 11.05 -2.19
CA PHE A 35 -3.37 10.88 -2.36
C PHE A 35 -3.02 10.63 -3.83
N SER A 36 -1.92 11.21 -4.29
CA SER A 36 -1.34 10.80 -5.57
C SER A 36 -0.83 9.36 -5.50
N ASN A 37 -0.85 8.63 -6.61
CA ASN A 37 -0.32 7.26 -6.63
C ASN A 37 1.17 7.21 -6.27
N LYS A 38 1.91 8.28 -6.57
CA LYS A 38 3.34 8.37 -6.27
C LYS A 38 3.63 8.42 -4.77
N ASN A 39 2.77 9.10 -4.01
CA ASN A 39 3.03 9.38 -2.58
C ASN A 39 2.23 8.45 -1.65
N PHE A 40 1.31 7.65 -2.19
CA PHE A 40 0.41 6.83 -1.38
C PHE A 40 1.14 5.81 -0.50
N GLY A 41 2.15 5.11 -1.06
CA GLY A 41 2.96 4.14 -0.32
C GLY A 41 3.62 4.79 0.90
N GLU A 42 4.53 5.71 0.64
CA GLU A 42 5.35 6.35 1.66
C GLU A 42 4.55 7.23 2.64
N ALA A 43 3.57 7.99 2.13
CA ALA A 43 2.84 8.95 2.95
C ALA A 43 1.75 8.31 3.82
N TRP A 44 1.20 7.16 3.42
CA TRP A 44 0.09 6.54 4.14
C TRP A 44 0.25 5.04 4.38
N SER A 45 0.51 4.22 3.35
CA SER A 45 0.49 2.76 3.47
C SER A 45 1.57 2.23 4.41
N GLU A 46 2.80 2.69 4.25
CA GLU A 46 3.91 2.27 5.11
C GLU A 46 3.70 2.66 6.58
N PRO A 47 3.36 3.94 6.93
CA PRO A 47 3.00 4.31 8.29
C PRO A 47 1.82 3.48 8.86
N HIS A 48 0.83 3.16 8.02
CA HIS A 48 -0.32 2.36 8.42
C HIS A 48 0.06 0.92 8.76
N ILE A 49 0.99 0.31 8.00
CA ILE A 49 1.53 -1.02 8.28
C ILE A 49 2.37 -0.99 9.54
N LEU A 50 3.30 -0.03 9.68
CA LEU A 50 4.17 0.10 10.86
C LEU A 50 3.39 0.30 12.17
N ALA A 51 2.28 1.01 12.13
CA ALA A 51 1.41 1.19 13.30
C ALA A 51 0.75 -0.12 13.78
N ARG A 52 0.64 -1.13 12.91
CA ARG A 52 0.04 -2.44 13.20
C ARG A 52 1.06 -3.55 13.37
N CYS A 53 2.25 -3.36 12.81
CA CYS A 53 3.34 -4.34 12.83
C CYS A 53 4.61 -3.66 13.35
N PRO A 54 4.72 -3.45 14.68
CA PRO A 54 5.84 -2.74 15.30
C PRO A 54 7.18 -3.49 15.21
N SER A 55 7.19 -4.77 14.86
CA SER A 55 8.42 -5.55 14.62
C SER A 55 9.13 -5.17 13.32
N PHE A 56 8.49 -4.38 12.45
CA PHE A 56 9.18 -3.80 11.31
C PHE A 56 9.91 -2.52 11.66
N THR A 57 11.09 -2.37 11.09
CA THR A 57 11.85 -1.12 11.10
C THR A 57 11.86 -0.56 9.70
N LYS A 58 11.41 0.71 9.53
CA LYS A 58 11.51 1.41 8.25
C LYS A 58 12.97 1.71 7.94
N VAL A 59 13.35 1.51 6.68
CA VAL A 59 14.70 1.80 6.18
C VAL A 59 14.63 2.71 4.95
N ASP A 60 15.65 3.52 4.77
CA ASP A 60 15.85 4.32 3.56
C ASP A 60 16.85 3.57 2.66
N SER A 61 16.31 2.59 1.91
CA SER A 61 17.10 1.73 1.03
C SER A 61 16.49 1.65 -0.36
N LYS A 62 17.32 1.36 -1.36
CA LYS A 62 16.81 0.97 -2.67
C LYS A 62 16.44 -0.51 -2.63
N GLY A 63 15.20 -0.83 -3.01
CA GLY A 63 14.75 -2.20 -3.25
C GLY A 63 14.02 -2.86 -2.08
N TYR A 64 13.94 -2.21 -0.90
CA TYR A 64 13.07 -2.64 0.19
C TYR A 64 12.77 -1.49 1.16
N ASP A 65 11.58 -1.52 1.77
CA ASP A 65 11.06 -0.46 2.64
C ASP A 65 11.21 -0.79 4.12
N PHE A 66 11.15 -2.08 4.47
CA PHE A 66 11.20 -2.55 5.86
C PHE A 66 12.25 -3.64 6.05
N ILE A 67 12.71 -3.77 7.31
CA ILE A 67 13.47 -4.90 7.80
C ILE A 67 12.87 -5.40 9.10
N SER A 68 12.92 -6.72 9.32
CA SER A 68 12.54 -7.37 10.58
C SER A 68 13.39 -8.60 10.82
N ASP A 69 13.44 -9.07 12.09
CA ASP A 69 14.24 -10.23 12.45
C ASP A 69 13.73 -11.51 11.80
N GLY A 70 12.40 -11.68 11.72
CA GLY A 70 11.80 -12.91 11.20
C GLY A 70 11.66 -12.98 9.68
N LEU A 71 11.51 -11.84 8.99
CA LEU A 71 11.28 -11.80 7.54
C LEU A 71 12.46 -11.25 6.74
N GLY A 72 13.44 -10.62 7.40
CA GLY A 72 14.51 -9.93 6.67
C GLY A 72 14.01 -8.68 5.94
N LYS A 73 14.37 -8.54 4.68
CA LYS A 73 14.08 -7.37 3.84
C LYS A 73 12.71 -7.50 3.18
N VAL A 74 11.84 -6.51 3.38
CA VAL A 74 10.47 -6.51 2.84
C VAL A 74 10.24 -5.26 2.00
N GLU A 75 9.89 -5.45 0.74
CA GLU A 75 9.48 -4.40 -0.19
C GLU A 75 7.96 -4.27 -0.18
N VAL A 76 7.42 -3.07 0.09
CA VAL A 76 5.98 -2.80 0.13
C VAL A 76 5.50 -2.27 -1.22
N LYS A 77 4.50 -2.89 -1.77
CA LYS A 77 3.81 -2.42 -2.99
C LYS A 77 2.33 -2.21 -2.70
N SER A 78 1.93 -0.95 -2.66
CA SER A 78 0.59 -0.54 -2.24
C SER A 78 -0.28 -0.10 -3.41
N CYS A 79 -1.53 -0.53 -3.41
CA CYS A 79 -2.54 -0.10 -4.37
C CYS A 79 -3.86 0.23 -3.66
N ARG A 80 -4.61 1.19 -4.22
CA ARG A 80 -6.00 1.46 -3.86
C ARG A 80 -6.90 0.83 -4.90
N LEU A 81 -7.80 -0.05 -4.48
CA LEU A 81 -8.73 -0.67 -5.42
C LEU A 81 -9.63 0.41 -6.10
N PRO A 82 -9.95 0.25 -7.37
CA PRO A 82 -9.71 -0.91 -8.24
C PRO A 82 -8.34 -0.93 -8.94
N ALA A 83 -7.41 -0.01 -8.64
CA ALA A 83 -6.05 -0.07 -9.17
C ALA A 83 -5.28 -1.24 -8.53
N THR A 84 -4.63 -2.05 -9.35
CA THR A 84 -3.92 -3.27 -8.91
C THR A 84 -2.59 -3.46 -9.64
N THR A 85 -2.07 -2.41 -10.26
CA THR A 85 -0.78 -2.47 -10.95
C THR A 85 0.32 -2.03 -10.00
N VAL A 86 1.29 -2.90 -9.78
CA VAL A 86 2.52 -2.63 -9.05
C VAL A 86 3.68 -2.50 -10.02
N ASN A 87 4.56 -1.56 -9.75
CA ASN A 87 5.70 -1.20 -10.59
C ASN A 87 6.99 -1.18 -9.77
N GLN A 88 8.12 -1.15 -10.46
CA GLN A 88 9.45 -1.06 -9.84
C GLN A 88 9.67 -2.16 -8.80
N CYS A 89 9.34 -3.42 -9.17
CA CYS A 89 9.59 -4.58 -8.33
C CYS A 89 10.99 -5.12 -8.64
N HIS A 90 11.83 -5.26 -7.62
CA HIS A 90 13.21 -5.73 -7.70
C HIS A 90 13.37 -7.00 -6.85
N PRO A 91 13.03 -8.20 -7.37
CA PRO A 91 12.97 -9.42 -6.56
C PRO A 91 14.33 -9.89 -6.03
N ASN A 92 15.44 -9.36 -6.56
CA ASN A 92 16.77 -9.68 -6.07
C ASN A 92 17.20 -8.82 -4.87
N ASP A 93 16.47 -7.76 -4.53
CA ASP A 93 16.86 -6.77 -3.54
C ASP A 93 16.16 -6.97 -2.19
N CYS A 94 15.09 -7.79 -2.15
CA CYS A 94 14.31 -8.07 -0.95
C CYS A 94 14.10 -9.59 -0.77
N ASP A 95 13.74 -9.99 0.44
CA ASP A 95 13.39 -11.38 0.76
C ASP A 95 11.88 -11.64 0.53
N TYR A 96 11.05 -10.61 0.75
CA TYR A 96 9.60 -10.66 0.55
C TYR A 96 9.06 -9.40 -0.10
N PHE A 97 7.99 -9.56 -0.88
CA PHE A 97 7.08 -8.50 -1.27
C PHE A 97 5.86 -8.52 -0.36
N LEU A 98 5.50 -7.38 0.21
CA LEU A 98 4.23 -7.17 0.87
C LEU A 98 3.31 -6.39 -0.08
N PHE A 99 2.39 -7.07 -0.76
CA PHE A 99 1.35 -6.42 -1.55
C PHE A 99 0.20 -6.01 -0.63
N ALA A 100 -0.01 -4.70 -0.49
CA ALA A 100 -1.07 -4.12 0.31
C ALA A 100 -2.12 -3.47 -0.60
N LEU A 101 -3.29 -4.09 -0.70
CA LEU A 101 -4.40 -3.61 -1.52
C LEU A 101 -5.49 -3.07 -0.59
N TYR A 102 -5.81 -1.79 -0.74
CA TYR A 102 -6.77 -1.09 0.10
C TYR A 102 -8.09 -0.87 -0.63
N ASP A 103 -9.16 -1.47 -0.12
CA ASP A 103 -10.52 -1.18 -0.59
C ASP A 103 -11.05 0.04 0.17
N CYS A 104 -11.03 1.19 -0.51
CA CYS A 104 -11.45 2.45 0.09
C CYS A 104 -12.98 2.57 0.24
N ASP A 105 -13.76 1.75 -0.43
CA ASP A 105 -15.21 1.78 -0.37
C ASP A 105 -15.72 0.85 0.76
N GLU A 106 -15.10 -0.34 0.91
CA GLU A 106 -15.46 -1.32 1.94
C GLU A 106 -14.62 -1.17 3.23
N CYS A 107 -13.60 -0.30 3.25
CA CYS A 107 -12.65 -0.12 4.37
C CYS A 107 -11.90 -1.42 4.72
N GLU A 108 -11.53 -2.19 3.72
CA GLU A 108 -10.83 -3.44 3.88
C GLU A 108 -9.38 -3.38 3.40
N ASP A 109 -8.49 -4.03 4.17
CA ASP A 109 -7.10 -4.24 3.83
C ASP A 109 -6.89 -5.69 3.38
N HIS A 110 -6.32 -5.84 2.19
CA HIS A 110 -5.94 -7.16 1.68
C HIS A 110 -4.42 -7.23 1.58
N LEU A 111 -3.79 -7.97 2.50
CA LEU A 111 -2.35 -8.14 2.59
C LEU A 111 -1.93 -9.49 2.03
N TYR A 112 -0.84 -9.49 1.26
CA TYR A 112 -0.25 -10.70 0.68
C TYR A 112 1.26 -10.64 0.83
N LEU A 113 1.82 -11.58 1.59
CA LEU A 113 3.27 -11.69 1.84
C LEU A 113 3.86 -12.75 0.90
N VAL A 114 4.48 -12.31 -0.18
CA VAL A 114 5.01 -13.16 -1.24
C VAL A 114 6.52 -13.26 -1.12
N PRO A 115 7.11 -14.46 -0.93
CA PRO A 115 8.55 -14.64 -1.01
C PRO A 115 9.09 -14.18 -2.36
N SER A 116 10.21 -13.48 -2.39
CA SER A 116 10.79 -12.94 -3.63
C SER A 116 11.15 -14.04 -4.62
N GLU A 117 11.51 -15.22 -4.17
CA GLU A 117 11.76 -16.40 -5.00
C GLU A 117 10.52 -16.86 -5.80
N ASN A 118 9.31 -16.63 -5.25
CA ASN A 118 8.05 -16.96 -5.91
C ASN A 118 7.50 -15.84 -6.80
N PHE A 119 8.13 -14.65 -6.81
CA PHE A 119 7.63 -13.50 -7.55
C PHE A 119 7.47 -13.78 -9.05
N MET A 120 8.40 -14.53 -9.65
CA MET A 120 8.37 -14.85 -11.08
C MET A 120 7.21 -15.77 -11.50
N GLU A 121 6.58 -16.49 -10.57
CA GLU A 121 5.38 -17.32 -10.82
C GLU A 121 4.19 -16.48 -11.29
N PHE A 122 4.16 -15.19 -10.88
CA PHE A 122 3.16 -14.23 -11.32
C PHE A 122 3.33 -13.77 -12.76
N SER A 123 4.38 -14.22 -13.46
CA SER A 123 4.69 -13.82 -14.84
C SER A 123 4.70 -12.28 -15.01
N PRO A 124 5.54 -11.57 -14.24
CA PRO A 124 5.62 -10.12 -14.33
C PRO A 124 6.20 -9.69 -15.69
N THR A 125 5.98 -8.43 -16.04
CA THR A 125 6.53 -7.82 -17.26
C THR A 125 7.81 -7.07 -16.92
N VAL A 126 8.88 -7.30 -17.68
CA VAL A 126 10.12 -6.54 -17.54
C VAL A 126 9.86 -5.05 -17.81
N GLN A 127 10.27 -4.20 -16.88
CA GLN A 127 10.31 -2.75 -17.08
C GLN A 127 11.69 -2.36 -17.58
N HIS A 128 11.74 -1.76 -18.78
CA HIS A 128 12.94 -1.13 -19.30
C HIS A 128 12.99 0.33 -18.84
N ASP A 129 13.10 0.56 -17.53
CA ASP A 129 13.18 1.92 -17.02
C ASP A 129 14.61 2.24 -16.63
N ARG A 130 15.16 3.32 -17.21
CA ARG A 130 16.44 3.95 -16.88
C ARG A 130 17.69 3.05 -16.92
N GLY A 131 17.66 1.94 -17.65
CA GLY A 131 18.83 1.06 -17.83
C GLY A 131 19.09 0.12 -16.64
N GLU A 132 18.19 0.01 -15.68
CA GLU A 132 18.28 -0.97 -14.60
C GLU A 132 17.76 -2.33 -15.08
N SER A 133 18.60 -3.36 -14.97
CA SER A 133 18.20 -4.75 -15.20
C SER A 133 17.49 -5.30 -13.96
N GLY A 134 16.47 -6.16 -14.15
CA GLY A 134 15.78 -6.84 -13.03
C GLY A 134 14.64 -6.03 -12.39
N CYS A 135 14.19 -4.96 -13.05
CA CYS A 135 12.99 -4.22 -12.66
C CYS A 135 11.76 -4.76 -13.38
N TYR A 136 10.66 -4.94 -12.63
CA TYR A 136 9.44 -5.55 -13.13
C TYR A 136 8.20 -4.76 -12.77
N SER A 137 7.15 -4.94 -13.59
CA SER A 137 5.79 -4.51 -13.28
C SER A 137 4.80 -5.66 -13.42
N MET A 138 3.70 -5.58 -12.69
CA MET A 138 2.66 -6.59 -12.78
C MET A 138 1.29 -6.00 -12.43
N SER A 139 0.27 -6.39 -13.19
CA SER A 139 -1.13 -6.15 -12.81
C SER A 139 -1.67 -7.37 -12.10
N LEU A 140 -2.23 -7.18 -10.91
CA LEU A 140 -2.82 -8.25 -10.10
C LEU A 140 -4.27 -8.60 -10.50
N LYS A 141 -4.80 -8.01 -11.60
CA LYS A 141 -6.21 -8.18 -12.02
C LYS A 141 -6.56 -9.55 -12.63
N THR A 142 -5.58 -10.27 -13.16
CA THR A 142 -5.89 -11.53 -13.85
C THR A 142 -6.34 -12.60 -12.86
N LYS A 143 -7.33 -13.42 -13.24
CA LYS A 143 -7.82 -14.51 -12.40
C LYS A 143 -6.69 -15.43 -11.92
N LYS A 144 -5.75 -15.78 -12.80
CA LYS A 144 -4.59 -16.60 -12.45
C LYS A 144 -3.77 -15.98 -11.32
N ARG A 145 -3.47 -14.67 -11.39
CA ARG A 145 -2.67 -13.97 -10.36
C ARG A 145 -3.44 -13.82 -9.06
N GLN A 146 -4.74 -13.58 -9.14
CA GLN A 146 -5.59 -13.52 -7.94
C GLN A 146 -5.65 -14.88 -7.22
N GLU A 147 -5.73 -16.00 -7.96
CA GLU A 147 -5.67 -17.33 -7.35
C GLU A 147 -4.30 -17.60 -6.71
N LEU A 148 -3.21 -17.22 -7.38
CA LEU A 148 -1.87 -17.32 -6.79
C LEU A 148 -1.72 -16.48 -5.52
N LEU A 149 -2.28 -15.28 -5.48
CA LEU A 149 -2.22 -14.41 -4.30
C LEU A 149 -2.90 -15.01 -3.07
N LYS A 150 -3.98 -15.79 -3.26
CA LYS A 150 -4.75 -16.33 -2.12
C LYS A 150 -3.90 -17.16 -1.15
N GLN A 151 -2.91 -17.90 -1.64
CA GLN A 151 -2.01 -18.70 -0.80
C GLN A 151 -1.05 -17.85 0.06
N TYR A 152 -0.86 -16.58 -0.30
CA TYR A 152 0.03 -15.65 0.38
C TYR A 152 -0.73 -14.62 1.24
N LYS A 153 -2.07 -14.76 1.34
CA LYS A 153 -2.89 -13.84 2.14
C LYS A 153 -2.49 -13.95 3.61
N VAL A 154 -2.32 -12.79 4.24
CA VAL A 154 -2.01 -12.67 5.67
C VAL A 154 -2.88 -11.61 6.32
N SER A 155 -3.15 -11.75 7.61
CA SER A 155 -3.66 -10.67 8.47
C SER A 155 -2.52 -9.83 9.02
N TYR A 156 -2.82 -8.68 9.64
CA TYR A 156 -1.80 -7.90 10.36
C TYR A 156 -1.20 -8.69 11.52
N ASP A 157 -2.00 -9.45 12.26
CA ASP A 157 -1.52 -10.25 13.39
C ASP A 157 -0.55 -11.35 12.92
N GLU A 158 -0.87 -12.03 11.81
CA GLU A 158 0.03 -13.02 11.21
C GLU A 158 1.30 -12.40 10.65
N LEU A 159 1.19 -11.21 10.04
CA LEU A 159 2.34 -10.47 9.52
C LEU A 159 3.28 -10.05 10.64
N GLU A 160 2.73 -9.50 11.73
CA GLU A 160 3.48 -9.13 12.92
C GLU A 160 4.15 -10.35 13.56
N LEU A 161 3.41 -11.45 13.72
CA LEU A 161 3.96 -12.69 14.28
C LEU A 161 5.15 -13.21 13.47
N ARG A 162 5.06 -13.17 12.13
CA ARG A 162 6.14 -13.59 11.23
C ARG A 162 7.31 -12.61 11.26
N ALA A 163 7.05 -11.31 11.39
CA ALA A 163 8.10 -10.29 11.48
C ALA A 163 8.89 -10.36 12.80
N ALA A 164 8.23 -10.73 13.91
CA ALA A 164 8.84 -10.84 15.23
C ALA A 164 9.62 -12.14 15.47
N ASN A 165 9.29 -13.21 14.76
CA ASN A 165 9.89 -14.54 15.03
C ASN A 165 11.10 -14.78 14.13
N ASN A 166 12.21 -15.04 14.78
CA ASN A 166 13.48 -15.50 14.20
C ASN A 166 13.50 -17.01 14.06
#